data_2f2b3d96134e9ff181f0ae6ce722ab54
#
_entry.id   2f2b3d96134e9ff181f0ae6ce722ab54
#
_cell.length_a   1.000
_cell.length_b   1.000
_cell.length_c   1.000
_cell.angle_alpha   90.00
_cell.angle_beta   90.00
_cell.angle_gamma   90.00
#
_symmetry.space_group_name_H-M   'P 1'
#
loop_
_entity.id
_entity.type
_entity.pdbx_description
1 polymer ?
#
loop_
_entity_poly.entity_id
_entity_poly.type
_entity_poly.pdbx_seq_one_letter_code
_entity_poly.pdbx_strand_id
1 'polypeptide(L)'
;GLGDVYKRQVEMVREDLRPSKIITADAVMNGVSACMALGGSTNAAIHTIAIARRAGVALRLDDLGAVAAKIPVCANIFPSGGYLMEDFFFAGGLPALLAKLGDAIIPGCMTVNGRTLDENIAGARCWDDDVIRDLDKAVVPLSKGSSLAVLRGNLCPDGAVMKSSAASPHLLRHTGPAVVFDNPAEMAAKLDDPSLEITKDSVLVLRNAGPIGAPGMPEWGNLPMPKRLLEQGVKDMVRICDGRMSGTHYGTCVLHVAPESAVGGPLALLKTGDMVALDVPAGTLNMLVDEAEIAARRASWVKPPERFARSYAKLYERSVSQAPDGCDFDFLSGTEKVPEPPIF
;
A
#
# COMPACT_ATOMS: atom_id res chain seq x y z
N GLY A 1 14.83 -25.50 5.32
CA GLY A 1 13.90 -25.31 6.47
C GLY A 1 14.48 -24.33 7.50
N LEU A 2 13.81 -24.13 8.65
CA LEU A 2 14.27 -23.19 9.70
C LEU A 2 15.71 -23.46 10.17
N GLY A 3 16.15 -24.71 10.20
CA GLY A 3 17.54 -25.07 10.54
C GLY A 3 18.58 -24.47 9.61
N ASP A 4 18.27 -24.32 8.34
CA ASP A 4 19.19 -23.73 7.36
C ASP A 4 19.27 -22.22 7.53
N VAL A 5 18.15 -21.57 7.90
CA VAL A 5 18.13 -20.13 8.21
C VAL A 5 19.04 -19.81 9.38
N TYR A 6 18.97 -20.57 10.49
CA TYR A 6 19.83 -20.35 11.66
C TYR A 6 21.31 -20.58 11.35
N LYS A 7 21.64 -21.61 10.58
CA LYS A 7 23.03 -21.84 10.14
C LYS A 7 23.52 -20.65 9.33
N ARG A 8 22.73 -20.19 8.37
CA ARG A 8 23.12 -19.05 7.53
C ARG A 8 23.33 -17.77 8.33
N GLN A 9 22.48 -17.49 9.33
CA GLN A 9 22.67 -16.33 10.21
C GLN A 9 24.04 -16.35 10.92
N VAL A 10 24.47 -17.51 11.45
CA VAL A 10 25.78 -17.66 12.08
C VAL A 10 26.93 -17.46 11.08
N GLU A 11 26.78 -17.95 9.85
CA GLU A 11 27.75 -17.74 8.78
C GLU A 11 27.86 -16.26 8.41
N MET A 12 26.74 -15.56 8.26
CA MET A 12 26.69 -14.11 7.97
C MET A 12 27.46 -13.29 9.02
N VAL A 13 27.40 -13.69 10.30
CA VAL A 13 28.17 -13.04 11.36
C VAL A 13 29.66 -13.21 11.13
N ARG A 14 30.10 -14.42 10.75
CA ARG A 14 31.52 -14.70 10.47
C ARG A 14 32.04 -13.98 9.22
N GLU A 15 31.17 -13.81 8.23
CA GLU A 15 31.42 -13.08 6.98
C GLU A 15 31.33 -11.56 7.14
N ASP A 16 30.91 -11.08 8.29
CA ASP A 16 30.51 -9.67 8.49
C ASP A 16 29.46 -9.19 7.47
N LEU A 17 28.58 -10.09 7.04
CA LEU A 17 27.50 -9.78 6.10
C LEU A 17 26.32 -9.18 6.88
N ARG A 18 26.31 -7.86 7.01
CA ARG A 18 25.33 -7.09 7.78
C ARG A 18 24.14 -6.71 6.92
N PRO A 19 22.93 -6.47 7.52
CA PRO A 19 21.78 -5.93 6.81
C PRO A 19 22.08 -4.65 6.01
N SER A 20 22.94 -3.76 6.52
CA SER A 20 23.36 -2.54 5.82
C SER A 20 24.14 -2.77 4.51
N LYS A 21 24.71 -3.97 4.31
CA LYS A 21 25.34 -4.36 3.04
C LYS A 21 24.35 -4.94 2.03
N ILE A 22 23.15 -5.33 2.50
CA ILE A 22 22.09 -5.97 1.71
C ILE A 22 20.98 -4.98 1.39
N ILE A 23 20.50 -4.22 2.39
CA ILE A 23 19.42 -3.26 2.24
C ILE A 23 20.01 -1.94 1.75
N THR A 24 20.33 -1.89 0.47
CA THR A 24 20.84 -0.70 -0.24
C THR A 24 19.72 -0.04 -1.03
N ALA A 25 19.94 1.17 -1.54
CA ALA A 25 18.97 1.85 -2.41
C ALA A 25 18.60 0.98 -3.63
N ASP A 26 19.59 0.38 -4.28
CA ASP A 26 19.40 -0.47 -5.46
C ASP A 26 18.60 -1.74 -5.11
N ALA A 27 18.93 -2.39 -3.98
CA ALA A 27 18.18 -3.56 -3.52
C ALA A 27 16.72 -3.24 -3.18
N VAL A 28 16.48 -2.07 -2.57
CA VAL A 28 15.12 -1.56 -2.30
C VAL A 28 14.36 -1.33 -3.61
N MET A 29 15.00 -0.70 -4.61
CA MET A 29 14.39 -0.47 -5.93
C MET A 29 14.09 -1.78 -6.67
N ASN A 30 14.95 -2.80 -6.56
CA ASN A 30 14.68 -4.14 -7.10
C ASN A 30 13.45 -4.78 -6.42
N GLY A 31 13.34 -4.64 -5.10
CA GLY A 31 12.17 -5.10 -4.36
C GLY A 31 10.89 -4.39 -4.79
N VAL A 32 10.94 -3.09 -5.02
CA VAL A 32 9.81 -2.30 -5.55
C VAL A 32 9.45 -2.76 -6.97
N SER A 33 10.43 -2.95 -7.86
CA SER A 33 10.21 -3.44 -9.23
C SER A 33 9.54 -4.81 -9.24
N ALA A 34 10.03 -5.75 -8.43
CA ALA A 34 9.42 -7.06 -8.27
C ALA A 34 7.99 -6.97 -7.74
N CYS A 35 7.74 -6.11 -6.75
CA CYS A 35 6.40 -5.87 -6.20
C CYS A 35 5.44 -5.36 -7.28
N MET A 36 5.87 -4.42 -8.13
CA MET A 36 5.03 -3.90 -9.21
C MET A 36 4.74 -4.97 -10.27
N ALA A 37 5.72 -5.78 -10.63
CA ALA A 37 5.54 -6.89 -11.58
C ALA A 37 4.61 -7.99 -11.06
N LEU A 38 4.51 -8.16 -9.74
CA LEU A 38 3.55 -9.05 -9.06
C LEU A 38 2.12 -8.49 -9.02
N GLY A 39 1.92 -7.24 -9.43
CA GLY A 39 0.61 -6.58 -9.42
C GLY A 39 0.46 -5.52 -8.34
N GLY A 40 1.52 -5.19 -7.62
CA GLY A 40 1.55 -4.19 -6.56
C GLY A 40 0.88 -4.64 -5.25
N SER A 41 1.21 -3.93 -4.19
CA SER A 41 0.57 -4.09 -2.87
C SER A 41 0.59 -2.77 -2.13
N THR A 42 -0.58 -2.30 -1.70
CA THR A 42 -0.70 -1.08 -0.89
C THR A 42 -0.01 -1.23 0.47
N ASN A 43 -0.05 -2.43 1.05
CA ASN A 43 0.66 -2.74 2.29
C ASN A 43 2.18 -2.76 2.09
N ALA A 44 2.67 -3.40 1.01
CA ALA A 44 4.08 -3.42 0.69
C ALA A 44 4.65 -2.01 0.47
N ALA A 45 3.89 -1.10 -0.13
CA ALA A 45 4.30 0.29 -0.30
C ALA A 45 4.71 0.93 1.03
N ILE A 46 3.84 0.84 2.04
CA ILE A 46 4.08 1.42 3.36
C ILE A 46 5.24 0.71 4.09
N HIS A 47 5.25 -0.62 4.08
CA HIS A 47 6.32 -1.39 4.74
C HIS A 47 7.69 -1.21 4.10
N THR A 48 7.74 -1.10 2.77
CA THR A 48 9.03 -0.86 2.07
C THR A 48 9.58 0.51 2.41
N ILE A 49 8.74 1.54 2.52
CA ILE A 49 9.15 2.87 2.97
C ILE A 49 9.72 2.79 4.40
N ALA A 50 9.05 2.11 5.32
CA ALA A 50 9.53 1.94 6.69
C ALA A 50 10.89 1.23 6.74
N ILE A 51 11.05 0.12 6.01
CA ILE A 51 12.31 -0.65 5.93
C ILE A 51 13.43 0.22 5.35
N ALA A 52 13.16 0.92 4.25
CA ALA A 52 14.12 1.80 3.59
C ALA A 52 14.60 2.91 4.54
N ARG A 53 13.68 3.59 5.22
CA ARG A 53 14.01 4.68 6.17
C ARG A 53 14.85 4.19 7.35
N ARG A 54 14.55 3.01 7.91
CA ARG A 54 15.38 2.40 8.96
C ARG A 54 16.78 2.03 8.47
N ALA A 55 16.91 1.71 7.19
CA ALA A 55 18.20 1.44 6.57
C ALA A 55 18.94 2.71 6.10
N GLY A 56 18.36 3.89 6.32
CA GLY A 56 18.91 5.16 5.84
C GLY A 56 18.76 5.38 4.33
N VAL A 57 17.87 4.62 3.67
CA VAL A 57 17.56 4.76 2.26
C VAL A 57 16.34 5.67 2.09
N ALA A 58 16.51 6.73 1.31
CA ALA A 58 15.40 7.61 0.96
C ALA A 58 14.48 6.90 -0.04
N LEU A 59 13.22 6.69 0.36
CA LEU A 59 12.16 6.16 -0.49
C LEU A 59 10.85 6.87 -0.16
N ARG A 60 10.15 7.36 -1.18
CA ARG A 60 8.88 8.07 -1.06
C ARG A 60 7.79 7.39 -1.89
N LEU A 61 6.54 7.71 -1.61
CA LEU A 61 5.40 7.22 -2.42
C LEU A 61 5.57 7.53 -3.90
N ASP A 62 6.06 8.72 -4.25
CA ASP A 62 6.26 9.13 -5.64
C ASP A 62 7.29 8.26 -6.37
N ASP A 63 8.30 7.75 -5.66
CA ASP A 63 9.29 6.82 -6.23
C ASP A 63 8.63 5.48 -6.59
N LEU A 64 7.71 4.99 -5.73
CA LEU A 64 6.92 3.79 -6.04
C LEU A 64 6.02 4.02 -7.25
N GLY A 65 5.36 5.17 -7.33
CA GLY A 65 4.55 5.56 -8.48
C GLY A 65 5.36 5.59 -9.77
N ALA A 66 6.59 6.14 -9.71
CA ALA A 66 7.49 6.21 -10.85
C ALA A 66 7.94 4.82 -11.35
N VAL A 67 8.15 3.86 -10.44
CA VAL A 67 8.44 2.46 -10.81
C VAL A 67 7.19 1.79 -11.39
N ALA A 68 6.03 1.96 -10.76
CA ALA A 68 4.77 1.39 -11.25
C ALA A 68 4.41 1.87 -12.67
N ALA A 69 4.83 3.08 -13.04
CA ALA A 69 4.66 3.63 -14.38
C ALA A 69 5.58 2.99 -15.44
N LYS A 70 6.60 2.23 -15.02
CA LYS A 70 7.60 1.61 -15.91
C LYS A 70 7.54 0.08 -15.93
N ILE A 71 7.04 -0.53 -14.87
CA ILE A 71 7.00 -1.98 -14.70
C ILE A 71 5.56 -2.48 -14.87
N PRO A 72 5.26 -3.23 -15.94
CA PRO A 72 3.95 -3.82 -16.15
C PRO A 72 3.69 -4.99 -15.18
N VAL A 73 2.43 -5.40 -15.03
CA VAL A 73 2.08 -6.58 -14.23
C VAL A 73 2.34 -7.84 -15.05
N CYS A 74 3.37 -8.60 -14.66
CA CYS A 74 3.79 -9.82 -15.36
C CYS A 74 3.25 -11.10 -14.71
N ALA A 75 3.05 -11.10 -13.38
CA ALA A 75 2.47 -12.25 -12.70
C ALA A 75 0.95 -12.29 -12.87
N ASN A 76 0.45 -13.35 -13.50
CA ASN A 76 -0.97 -13.58 -13.75
C ASN A 76 -1.67 -14.18 -12.54
N ILE A 77 -1.53 -13.52 -11.38
CA ILE A 77 -2.05 -14.00 -10.11
C ILE A 77 -3.19 -13.11 -9.60
N PHE A 78 -4.12 -13.72 -8.89
CA PHE A 78 -5.24 -13.02 -8.26
C PHE A 78 -4.74 -11.93 -7.28
N PRO A 79 -5.37 -10.75 -7.20
CA PRO A 79 -6.60 -10.33 -7.89
C PRO A 79 -6.38 -9.65 -9.26
N SER A 80 -5.15 -9.46 -9.70
CA SER A 80 -4.85 -8.80 -10.99
C SER A 80 -4.91 -9.78 -12.18
N GLY A 81 -4.81 -11.08 -11.91
CA GLY A 81 -4.85 -12.16 -12.86
C GLY A 81 -5.72 -13.34 -12.40
N GLY A 82 -5.53 -14.50 -12.99
CA GLY A 82 -6.42 -15.67 -12.83
C GLY A 82 -5.86 -16.81 -11.97
N TYR A 83 -4.57 -16.84 -11.70
CA TYR A 83 -3.91 -17.93 -10.96
C TYR A 83 -3.72 -17.60 -9.49
N LEU A 84 -3.32 -18.60 -8.70
CA LEU A 84 -3.01 -18.44 -7.27
C LEU A 84 -1.50 -18.27 -7.05
N MET A 85 -1.11 -17.89 -5.84
CA MET A 85 0.29 -17.77 -5.44
C MET A 85 1.02 -19.14 -5.48
N GLU A 86 0.30 -20.23 -5.29
CA GLU A 86 0.81 -21.60 -5.43
C GLU A 86 1.23 -21.88 -6.88
N ASP A 87 0.41 -21.50 -7.85
CA ASP A 87 0.74 -21.62 -9.27
C ASP A 87 1.99 -20.80 -9.62
N PHE A 88 2.11 -19.58 -9.05
CA PHE A 88 3.28 -18.75 -9.21
C PHE A 88 4.54 -19.42 -8.66
N PHE A 89 4.46 -20.09 -7.51
CA PHE A 89 5.57 -20.85 -6.95
C PHE A 89 6.00 -21.98 -7.89
N PHE A 90 5.06 -22.79 -8.40
CA PHE A 90 5.37 -23.89 -9.31
C PHE A 90 5.82 -23.42 -10.70
N ALA A 91 5.39 -22.24 -11.14
CA ALA A 91 5.86 -21.64 -12.41
C ALA A 91 7.32 -21.14 -12.35
N GLY A 92 7.97 -21.19 -11.18
CA GLY A 92 9.35 -20.75 -10.98
C GLY A 92 9.53 -19.62 -9.98
N GLY A 93 8.44 -19.05 -9.49
CA GLY A 93 8.39 -18.09 -8.40
C GLY A 93 9.17 -16.80 -8.64
N LEU A 94 9.60 -16.18 -7.55
CA LEU A 94 10.32 -14.92 -7.60
C LEU A 94 11.61 -14.96 -8.45
N PRO A 95 12.46 -16.02 -8.43
CA PRO A 95 13.62 -16.08 -9.29
C PRO A 95 13.29 -16.00 -10.78
N ALA A 96 12.24 -16.71 -11.22
CA ALA A 96 11.80 -16.67 -12.62
C ALA A 96 11.27 -15.29 -13.01
N LEU A 97 10.48 -14.65 -12.14
CA LEU A 97 9.98 -13.29 -12.36
C LEU A 97 11.12 -12.29 -12.49
N LEU A 98 12.08 -12.31 -11.57
CA LEU A 98 13.24 -11.41 -11.58
C LEU A 98 14.10 -11.60 -12.84
N ALA A 99 14.30 -12.86 -13.28
CA ALA A 99 15.00 -13.13 -14.53
C ALA A 99 14.27 -12.55 -15.75
N LYS A 100 12.93 -12.63 -15.79
CA LYS A 100 12.11 -12.05 -16.87
C LYS A 100 12.08 -10.51 -16.85
N LEU A 101 12.30 -9.88 -15.72
CA LEU A 101 12.40 -8.43 -15.63
C LEU A 101 13.69 -7.88 -16.29
N GLY A 102 14.73 -8.71 -16.45
CA GLY A 102 15.93 -8.36 -17.20
C GLY A 102 16.54 -7.02 -16.75
N ASP A 103 16.71 -6.10 -17.69
CA ASP A 103 17.32 -4.78 -17.46
C ASP A 103 16.51 -3.85 -16.49
N ALA A 104 15.30 -4.24 -16.12
CA ALA A 104 14.54 -3.54 -15.08
C ALA A 104 15.01 -3.86 -13.66
N ILE A 105 15.94 -4.81 -13.51
CA ILE A 105 16.59 -5.17 -12.25
C ILE A 105 18.03 -4.68 -12.24
N ILE A 106 18.40 -3.99 -11.16
CA ILE A 106 19.75 -3.46 -10.95
C ILE A 106 20.66 -4.62 -10.53
N PRO A 107 21.69 -4.97 -11.29
CA PRO A 107 22.60 -6.08 -10.98
C PRO A 107 23.51 -5.76 -9.80
N GLY A 108 24.22 -6.79 -9.30
CA GLY A 108 25.25 -6.64 -8.27
C GLY A 108 24.74 -6.44 -6.85
N CYS A 109 23.43 -6.41 -6.61
CA CYS A 109 22.87 -6.28 -5.26
C CYS A 109 23.18 -7.54 -4.43
N MET A 110 23.87 -7.35 -3.30
CA MET A 110 24.22 -8.45 -2.38
C MET A 110 22.96 -9.04 -1.74
N THR A 111 22.95 -10.35 -1.55
CA THR A 111 21.86 -11.07 -0.89
C THR A 111 22.33 -11.84 0.34
N VAL A 112 21.38 -12.37 1.12
CA VAL A 112 21.66 -13.07 2.40
C VAL A 112 22.53 -14.32 2.27
N ASN A 113 22.63 -14.92 1.08
CA ASN A 113 23.47 -16.10 0.87
C ASN A 113 24.93 -15.76 0.49
N GLY A 114 25.29 -14.47 0.47
CA GLY A 114 26.65 -14.01 0.12
C GLY A 114 26.90 -13.94 -1.38
N ARG A 115 25.88 -14.13 -2.20
CA ARG A 115 25.94 -13.98 -3.66
C ARG A 115 25.11 -12.77 -4.08
N THR A 116 25.40 -12.24 -5.25
CA THR A 116 24.60 -11.16 -5.83
C THR A 116 23.24 -11.66 -6.33
N LEU A 117 22.29 -10.74 -6.56
CA LEU A 117 20.96 -11.07 -7.06
C LEU A 117 21.02 -11.72 -8.45
N ASP A 118 21.83 -11.17 -9.34
CA ASP A 118 22.05 -11.69 -10.70
C ASP A 118 22.67 -13.08 -10.70
N GLU A 119 23.66 -13.37 -9.82
CA GLU A 119 24.18 -14.71 -9.62
C GLU A 119 23.11 -15.70 -9.14
N ASN A 120 22.19 -15.26 -8.31
CA ASN A 120 21.11 -16.11 -7.80
C ASN A 120 20.05 -16.44 -8.85
N ILE A 121 19.81 -15.54 -9.80
CA ILE A 121 18.76 -15.71 -10.82
C ILE A 121 19.32 -16.23 -12.18
N ALA A 122 20.63 -16.31 -12.35
CA ALA A 122 21.29 -16.70 -13.62
C ALA A 122 20.82 -18.06 -14.20
N GLY A 123 20.37 -18.98 -13.33
CA GLY A 123 19.83 -20.29 -13.74
C GLY A 123 18.32 -20.42 -13.57
N ALA A 124 17.63 -19.32 -13.27
CA ALA A 124 16.18 -19.35 -13.01
C ALA A 124 15.42 -19.75 -14.27
N ARG A 125 14.44 -20.66 -14.10
CA ARG A 125 13.58 -21.12 -15.17
C ARG A 125 12.14 -20.73 -14.91
N CYS A 126 11.45 -20.25 -15.93
CA CYS A 126 10.00 -20.18 -15.94
C CYS A 126 9.44 -21.50 -16.50
N TRP A 127 8.60 -22.17 -15.72
CA TRP A 127 7.99 -23.44 -16.07
C TRP A 127 6.58 -23.27 -16.67
N ASP A 128 5.99 -22.08 -16.48
CA ASP A 128 4.68 -21.73 -17.02
C ASP A 128 4.63 -20.23 -17.37
N ASP A 129 4.69 -19.95 -18.68
CA ASP A 129 4.67 -18.59 -19.22
C ASP A 129 3.28 -17.94 -19.19
N ASP A 130 2.21 -18.68 -18.91
CA ASP A 130 0.89 -18.09 -18.67
C ASP A 130 0.77 -17.52 -17.26
N VAL A 131 1.48 -18.10 -16.30
CA VAL A 131 1.51 -17.65 -14.91
C VAL A 131 2.51 -16.51 -14.70
N ILE A 132 3.74 -16.64 -15.25
CA ILE A 132 4.77 -15.59 -15.20
C ILE A 132 5.06 -15.15 -16.64
N ARG A 133 4.49 -14.04 -17.05
CA ARG A 133 4.54 -13.55 -18.43
C ARG A 133 5.77 -12.67 -18.67
N ASP A 134 6.18 -12.59 -19.93
CA ASP A 134 7.20 -11.64 -20.37
C ASP A 134 6.65 -10.20 -20.33
N LEU A 135 7.54 -9.20 -20.31
CA LEU A 135 7.17 -7.78 -20.21
C LEU A 135 6.26 -7.32 -21.36
N ASP A 136 6.47 -7.82 -22.57
CA ASP A 136 5.68 -7.51 -23.78
C ASP A 136 4.32 -8.22 -23.81
N LYS A 137 4.14 -9.27 -22.98
CA LYS A 137 2.90 -10.05 -22.84
C LYS A 137 2.22 -9.89 -21.49
N ALA A 138 2.57 -8.82 -20.78
CA ALA A 138 2.11 -8.57 -19.43
C ALA A 138 0.59 -8.69 -19.26
N VAL A 139 0.15 -9.13 -18.08
CA VAL A 139 -1.27 -9.26 -17.71
C VAL A 139 -1.96 -7.90 -17.73
N VAL A 140 -1.28 -6.90 -17.12
CA VAL A 140 -1.68 -5.50 -17.21
C VAL A 140 -0.53 -4.73 -17.86
N PRO A 141 -0.58 -4.53 -19.19
CA PRO A 141 0.40 -3.73 -19.91
C PRO A 141 0.27 -2.26 -19.52
N LEU A 142 1.37 -1.51 -19.57
CA LEU A 142 1.41 -0.09 -19.19
C LEU A 142 0.42 0.78 -19.97
N SER A 143 0.04 0.39 -21.19
CA SER A 143 -1.00 1.05 -21.98
C SER A 143 -2.41 0.95 -21.38
N LYS A 144 -2.64 -0.01 -20.48
CA LYS A 144 -3.93 -0.23 -19.79
C LYS A 144 -3.95 0.25 -18.36
N GLY A 145 -2.80 0.63 -17.80
CA GLY A 145 -2.66 1.11 -16.43
C GLY A 145 -1.41 0.60 -15.74
N SER A 146 -1.29 0.90 -14.45
CA SER A 146 -0.19 0.49 -13.59
C SER A 146 -0.66 -0.55 -12.57
N SER A 147 0.30 -1.19 -11.91
CA SER A 147 0.03 -2.08 -10.78
C SER A 147 -0.52 -1.33 -9.58
N LEU A 148 0.10 -0.17 -9.28
CA LEU A 148 -0.21 0.71 -8.16
C LEU A 148 -0.32 2.14 -8.67
N ALA A 149 -1.28 2.90 -8.18
CA ALA A 149 -1.40 4.34 -8.39
C ALA A 149 -1.15 5.07 -7.07
N VAL A 150 -0.36 6.14 -7.14
CA VAL A 150 -0.22 7.13 -6.07
C VAL A 150 -1.10 8.31 -6.43
N LEU A 151 -1.96 8.70 -5.49
CA LEU A 151 -2.93 9.76 -5.69
C LEU A 151 -2.59 10.97 -4.83
N ARG A 152 -2.85 12.17 -5.37
CA ARG A 152 -2.70 13.45 -4.71
C ARG A 152 -3.98 14.26 -4.88
N GLY A 153 -4.17 15.29 -4.08
CA GLY A 153 -5.31 16.19 -4.21
C GLY A 153 -5.71 16.79 -2.87
N ASN A 154 -6.78 17.58 -2.88
CA ASN A 154 -7.24 18.24 -1.66
C ASN A 154 -7.76 17.26 -0.60
N LEU A 155 -8.10 16.02 -0.98
CA LEU A 155 -8.51 14.97 -0.04
C LEU A 155 -7.32 14.16 0.49
N CYS A 156 -6.19 14.11 -0.23
CA CYS A 156 -4.98 13.38 0.14
C CYS A 156 -3.70 14.16 -0.21
N PRO A 157 -3.45 15.33 0.40
CA PRO A 157 -2.31 16.18 0.03
C PRO A 157 -0.96 15.49 0.21
N ASP A 158 -0.81 14.64 1.22
CA ASP A 158 0.41 13.88 1.48
C ASP A 158 0.44 12.53 0.75
N GLY A 159 -0.65 12.19 0.06
CA GLY A 159 -0.78 11.03 -0.80
C GLY A 159 -1.78 10.00 -0.31
N ALA A 160 -2.12 9.11 -1.22
CA ALA A 160 -2.86 7.89 -1.00
C ALA A 160 -2.40 6.85 -2.02
N VAL A 161 -2.65 5.58 -1.78
CA VAL A 161 -2.28 4.50 -2.69
C VAL A 161 -3.48 3.66 -3.07
N MET A 162 -3.47 3.17 -4.30
CA MET A 162 -4.51 2.31 -4.83
C MET A 162 -3.88 1.20 -5.67
N LYS A 163 -4.33 -0.04 -5.49
CA LYS A 163 -3.98 -1.16 -6.38
C LYS A 163 -4.84 -1.09 -7.64
N SER A 164 -4.39 -0.29 -8.62
CA SER A 164 -5.15 -0.02 -9.85
C SER A 164 -5.33 -1.26 -10.72
N SER A 165 -4.38 -2.23 -10.66
CA SER A 165 -4.48 -3.51 -11.37
C SER A 165 -5.62 -4.43 -10.88
N ALA A 166 -6.18 -4.17 -9.71
CA ALA A 166 -7.30 -4.92 -9.13
C ALA A 166 -8.62 -4.14 -9.15
N ALA A 167 -8.65 -2.96 -9.75
CA ALA A 167 -9.82 -2.09 -9.82
C ALA A 167 -10.63 -2.31 -11.09
N SER A 168 -11.92 -2.00 -11.02
CA SER A 168 -12.78 -1.98 -12.20
C SER A 168 -12.40 -0.82 -13.13
N PRO A 169 -12.09 -1.08 -14.42
CA PRO A 169 -11.60 -0.03 -15.33
C PRO A 169 -12.53 1.18 -15.46
N HIS A 170 -13.84 0.99 -15.38
CA HIS A 170 -14.83 2.07 -15.49
C HIS A 170 -14.87 2.98 -14.25
N LEU A 171 -14.30 2.54 -13.11
CA LEU A 171 -14.22 3.32 -11.87
C LEU A 171 -12.88 4.05 -11.71
N LEU A 172 -11.92 3.85 -12.63
CA LEU A 172 -10.64 4.59 -12.59
C LEU A 172 -10.81 6.10 -12.82
N ARG A 173 -11.95 6.52 -13.37
CA ARG A 173 -12.46 7.91 -13.35
C ARG A 173 -13.88 7.88 -12.84
N HIS A 174 -14.09 8.46 -11.68
CA HIS A 174 -15.39 8.41 -11.03
C HIS A 174 -15.66 9.68 -10.25
N THR A 175 -16.90 10.14 -10.28
CA THR A 175 -17.37 11.22 -9.43
C THR A 175 -18.70 10.81 -8.82
N GLY A 176 -18.80 10.84 -7.48
CA GLY A 176 -19.98 10.38 -6.78
C GLY A 176 -20.12 10.97 -5.38
N PRO A 177 -21.31 10.88 -4.78
CA PRO A 177 -21.54 11.34 -3.42
C PRO A 177 -20.86 10.42 -2.39
N ALA A 178 -20.18 11.02 -1.43
CA ALA A 178 -19.58 10.31 -0.32
C ALA A 178 -20.65 9.78 0.66
N VAL A 179 -20.42 8.57 1.18
CA VAL A 179 -21.10 8.04 2.36
C VAL A 179 -20.04 7.72 3.39
N VAL A 180 -19.99 8.51 4.45
CA VAL A 180 -18.89 8.54 5.42
C VAL A 180 -19.25 7.76 6.67
N PHE A 181 -18.36 6.88 7.09
CA PHE A 181 -18.42 6.12 8.34
C PHE A 181 -17.22 6.46 9.21
N ASP A 182 -17.46 6.77 10.48
CA ASP A 182 -16.42 7.22 11.42
C ASP A 182 -15.54 6.09 11.95
N ASN A 183 -16.00 4.86 11.84
CA ASN A 183 -15.26 3.68 12.27
C ASN A 183 -15.88 2.39 11.68
N PRO A 184 -15.17 1.26 11.73
CA PRO A 184 -15.65 -0.02 11.17
C PRO A 184 -16.92 -0.54 11.82
N ALA A 185 -17.12 -0.29 13.13
CA ALA A 185 -18.34 -0.75 13.82
C ALA A 185 -19.57 0.00 13.32
N GLU A 186 -19.46 1.30 13.08
CA GLU A 186 -20.49 2.09 12.46
C GLU A 186 -20.78 1.62 11.03
N MET A 187 -19.73 1.41 10.23
CA MET A 187 -19.88 0.90 8.87
C MET A 187 -20.62 -0.45 8.87
N ALA A 188 -20.21 -1.38 9.71
CA ALA A 188 -20.86 -2.68 9.83
C ALA A 188 -22.34 -2.59 10.25
N ALA A 189 -22.68 -1.65 11.12
CA ALA A 189 -24.04 -1.47 11.61
C ALA A 189 -24.97 -0.76 10.61
N LYS A 190 -24.43 0.17 9.81
CA LYS A 190 -25.24 1.08 8.98
C LYS A 190 -25.16 0.85 7.48
N LEU A 191 -24.18 0.08 6.99
CA LEU A 191 -23.94 -0.08 5.56
C LEU A 191 -25.17 -0.60 4.78
N ASP A 192 -25.96 -1.45 5.39
CA ASP A 192 -27.18 -2.03 4.81
C ASP A 192 -28.46 -1.30 5.27
N ASP A 193 -28.36 -0.14 5.97
CA ASP A 193 -29.50 0.67 6.39
C ASP A 193 -30.18 1.27 5.15
N PRO A 194 -31.48 0.98 4.93
CA PRO A 194 -32.20 1.52 3.78
C PRO A 194 -32.34 3.05 3.78
N SER A 195 -32.22 3.69 4.95
CA SER A 195 -32.28 5.15 5.06
C SER A 195 -31.04 5.84 4.50
N LEU A 196 -29.92 5.12 4.37
CA LEU A 196 -28.76 5.59 3.65
C LEU A 196 -28.96 5.32 2.14
N GLU A 197 -29.12 6.37 1.37
CA GLU A 197 -29.32 6.32 -0.08
C GLU A 197 -28.02 5.94 -0.82
N ILE A 198 -27.43 4.78 -0.46
CA ILE A 198 -26.22 4.30 -1.13
C ILE A 198 -26.61 3.71 -2.47
N THR A 199 -26.03 4.24 -3.54
CA THR A 199 -26.18 3.75 -4.92
C THR A 199 -24.85 3.14 -5.41
N LYS A 200 -24.86 2.51 -6.59
CA LYS A 200 -23.63 2.02 -7.23
C LYS A 200 -22.62 3.13 -7.55
N ASP A 201 -23.09 4.38 -7.61
CA ASP A 201 -22.27 5.54 -7.92
C ASP A 201 -21.78 6.26 -6.65
N SER A 202 -22.18 5.82 -5.47
CA SER A 202 -21.71 6.37 -4.19
C SER A 202 -20.25 6.01 -3.93
N VAL A 203 -19.54 6.89 -3.23
CA VAL A 203 -18.18 6.68 -2.74
C VAL A 203 -18.24 6.33 -1.25
N LEU A 204 -17.90 5.09 -0.89
CA LEU A 204 -17.90 4.66 0.51
C LEU A 204 -16.60 5.11 1.18
N VAL A 205 -16.72 5.77 2.32
CA VAL A 205 -15.57 6.32 3.04
C VAL A 205 -15.55 5.79 4.47
N LEU A 206 -14.46 5.09 4.82
CA LEU A 206 -14.15 4.69 6.18
C LEU A 206 -12.99 5.52 6.68
N ARG A 207 -13.19 6.29 7.77
CA ARG A 207 -12.16 7.12 8.37
C ARG A 207 -11.80 6.68 9.80
N ASN A 208 -10.76 7.27 10.37
CA ASN A 208 -10.18 6.92 11.68
C ASN A 208 -9.70 5.46 11.76
N ALA A 209 -9.23 4.92 10.66
CA ALA A 209 -8.65 3.60 10.55
C ALA A 209 -7.13 3.64 10.25
N GLY A 210 -6.56 4.83 10.21
CA GLY A 210 -5.14 5.07 10.00
C GLY A 210 -4.28 4.79 11.24
N PRO A 211 -2.96 5.09 11.20
CA PRO A 211 -2.01 4.69 12.23
C PRO A 211 -2.36 5.20 13.63
N ILE A 212 -2.87 6.42 13.77
CA ILE A 212 -3.33 6.97 15.06
C ILE A 212 -4.81 6.66 15.30
N GLY A 213 -5.63 6.76 14.27
CA GLY A 213 -7.08 6.50 14.33
C GLY A 213 -7.41 5.07 14.77
N ALA A 214 -6.63 4.09 14.34
CA ALA A 214 -6.69 2.69 14.76
C ALA A 214 -5.28 2.19 15.11
N PRO A 215 -4.81 2.40 16.35
CA PRO A 215 -3.46 2.07 16.75
C PRO A 215 -3.05 0.62 16.43
N GLY A 216 -1.85 0.48 15.85
CA GLY A 216 -1.40 -0.78 15.28
C GLY A 216 -1.91 -1.01 13.85
N MET A 217 -2.79 -0.14 13.35
CA MET A 217 -3.31 -0.14 11.97
C MET A 217 -3.77 -1.53 11.54
N PRO A 218 -4.77 -2.12 12.23
CA PRO A 218 -5.25 -3.46 11.94
C PRO A 218 -5.71 -3.55 10.49
N GLU A 219 -5.37 -4.64 9.82
CA GLU A 219 -5.77 -4.88 8.45
C GLU A 219 -7.27 -5.24 8.40
N TRP A 220 -8.03 -4.41 7.72
CA TRP A 220 -9.41 -4.76 7.35
C TRP A 220 -9.34 -5.73 6.18
N GLY A 221 -9.89 -6.90 6.34
CA GLY A 221 -9.88 -7.92 5.28
C GLY A 221 -10.43 -7.36 3.97
N ASN A 222 -11.61 -6.74 4.04
CA ASN A 222 -12.24 -6.03 2.91
C ASN A 222 -13.07 -4.86 3.44
N LEU A 223 -13.05 -3.73 2.75
CA LEU A 223 -14.04 -2.67 2.91
C LEU A 223 -15.35 -3.14 2.26
N PRO A 224 -16.40 -3.42 3.04
CA PRO A 224 -17.60 -4.07 2.51
C PRO A 224 -18.40 -3.15 1.58
N MET A 225 -19.25 -3.76 0.77
CA MET A 225 -20.28 -3.09 -0.03
C MET A 225 -21.67 -3.50 0.46
N PRO A 226 -22.72 -2.68 0.25
CA PRO A 226 -24.08 -3.03 0.66
C PRO A 226 -24.54 -4.33 0.00
N LYS A 227 -25.12 -5.24 0.79
CA LYS A 227 -25.62 -6.55 0.32
C LYS A 227 -26.62 -6.40 -0.81
N ARG A 228 -27.54 -5.43 -0.70
CA ARG A 228 -28.54 -5.16 -1.73
C ARG A 228 -27.94 -4.80 -3.10
N LEU A 229 -26.77 -4.13 -3.12
CA LEU A 229 -26.10 -3.81 -4.38
C LEU A 229 -25.36 -5.03 -4.93
N LEU A 230 -24.77 -5.87 -4.07
CA LEU A 230 -24.19 -7.15 -4.49
C LEU A 230 -25.25 -8.06 -5.11
N GLU A 231 -26.44 -8.15 -4.52
CA GLU A 231 -27.59 -8.92 -5.03
C GLU A 231 -28.10 -8.37 -6.38
N GLN A 232 -27.95 -7.07 -6.63
CA GLN A 232 -28.23 -6.44 -7.92
C GLN A 232 -27.11 -6.63 -8.96
N GLY A 233 -26.04 -7.35 -8.61
CA GLY A 233 -24.91 -7.63 -9.49
C GLY A 233 -23.83 -6.53 -9.55
N VAL A 234 -23.87 -5.53 -8.66
CA VAL A 234 -22.78 -4.57 -8.52
C VAL A 234 -21.57 -5.27 -7.91
N LYS A 235 -20.47 -5.33 -8.66
CA LYS A 235 -19.26 -6.08 -8.27
C LYS A 235 -18.18 -5.20 -7.63
N ASP A 236 -18.26 -3.88 -7.84
CA ASP A 236 -17.27 -2.93 -7.36
C ASP A 236 -17.87 -1.53 -7.16
N MET A 237 -17.29 -0.78 -6.24
CA MET A 237 -17.62 0.62 -5.94
C MET A 237 -16.33 1.32 -5.50
N VAL A 238 -16.26 2.65 -5.65
CA VAL A 238 -15.15 3.42 -5.08
C VAL A 238 -15.25 3.39 -3.56
N ARG A 239 -14.16 2.98 -2.91
CA ARG A 239 -14.01 2.92 -1.46
C ARG A 239 -12.73 3.64 -1.06
N ILE A 240 -12.80 4.45 -0.03
CA ILE A 240 -11.71 5.30 0.45
C ILE A 240 -11.50 5.06 1.94
N CYS A 241 -10.24 4.94 2.36
CA CYS A 241 -9.88 4.74 3.76
C CYS A 241 -8.50 5.34 4.07
N ASP A 242 -8.35 5.89 5.27
CA ASP A 242 -7.03 6.27 5.81
C ASP A 242 -6.26 5.07 6.40
N GLY A 243 -6.90 3.91 6.49
CA GLY A 243 -6.32 2.64 6.92
C GLY A 243 -5.84 1.74 5.79
N ARG A 244 -5.72 0.46 6.09
CA ARG A 244 -5.24 -0.61 5.21
C ARG A 244 -6.30 -1.67 4.97
N MET A 245 -6.15 -2.38 3.86
CA MET A 245 -6.99 -3.50 3.47
C MET A 245 -6.12 -4.62 2.89
N SER A 246 -6.58 -5.87 2.93
CA SER A 246 -5.86 -6.99 2.34
C SER A 246 -5.61 -6.80 0.85
N GLY A 247 -4.37 -7.02 0.41
CA GLY A 247 -3.97 -6.94 -1.00
C GLY A 247 -4.54 -8.06 -1.88
N THR A 248 -5.22 -9.05 -1.29
CA THR A 248 -5.87 -10.16 -2.00
C THR A 248 -7.29 -9.85 -2.44
N HIS A 249 -7.85 -8.69 -2.08
CA HIS A 249 -9.20 -8.30 -2.46
C HIS A 249 -9.23 -7.51 -3.76
N TYR A 250 -10.25 -7.80 -4.57
CA TYR A 250 -10.59 -7.05 -5.77
C TYR A 250 -11.36 -5.77 -5.41
N GLY A 251 -11.12 -4.72 -6.16
CA GLY A 251 -11.97 -3.53 -6.18
C GLY A 251 -11.21 -2.20 -6.16
N THR A 252 -11.98 -1.16 -6.44
CA THR A 252 -11.53 0.23 -6.52
C THR A 252 -11.41 0.83 -5.12
N CYS A 253 -10.27 0.55 -4.44
CA CYS A 253 -10.03 0.95 -3.07
C CYS A 253 -8.83 1.88 -2.98
N VAL A 254 -9.07 3.11 -2.55
CA VAL A 254 -8.02 4.08 -2.20
C VAL A 254 -7.73 3.96 -0.72
N LEU A 255 -6.48 3.67 -0.38
CA LEU A 255 -6.04 3.35 0.97
C LEU A 255 -4.93 4.28 1.42
N HIS A 256 -4.65 4.28 2.72
CA HIS A 256 -3.58 5.08 3.30
C HIS A 256 -3.69 6.57 2.98
N VAL A 257 -4.93 7.09 2.93
CA VAL A 257 -5.17 8.52 2.71
C VAL A 257 -4.45 9.33 3.79
N ALA A 258 -3.58 10.23 3.37
CA ALA A 258 -2.76 11.00 4.29
C ALA A 258 -2.83 12.52 3.99
N PRO A 259 -2.79 13.32 5.06
CA PRO A 259 -2.82 12.96 6.49
C PRO A 259 -4.11 12.24 6.89
N GLU A 260 -4.04 11.28 7.84
CA GLU A 260 -5.23 10.56 8.30
C GLU A 260 -6.23 11.45 9.04
N SER A 261 -7.48 10.98 9.18
CA SER A 261 -8.57 11.73 9.83
C SER A 261 -8.26 12.06 11.29
N ALA A 262 -7.64 11.15 12.03
CA ALA A 262 -7.38 11.31 13.47
C ALA A 262 -6.43 12.46 13.82
N VAL A 263 -5.64 12.93 12.84
CA VAL A 263 -4.76 14.10 12.98
C VAL A 263 -5.33 15.36 12.32
N GLY A 264 -6.58 15.33 11.85
CA GLY A 264 -7.23 16.45 11.17
C GLY A 264 -6.89 16.54 9.68
N GLY A 265 -6.52 15.43 9.07
CA GLY A 265 -6.39 15.33 7.62
C GLY A 265 -7.71 15.63 6.91
N PRO A 266 -7.69 15.97 5.60
CA PRO A 266 -8.87 16.41 4.88
C PRO A 266 -10.04 15.42 4.90
N LEU A 267 -9.74 14.11 5.02
CA LEU A 267 -10.77 13.08 5.15
C LEU A 267 -11.66 13.28 6.39
N ALA A 268 -11.15 13.90 7.47
CA ALA A 268 -11.94 14.27 8.65
C ALA A 268 -12.99 15.33 8.37
N LEU A 269 -12.82 16.12 7.31
CA LEU A 269 -13.68 17.23 6.93
C LEU A 269 -14.78 16.82 5.95
N LEU A 270 -14.64 15.63 5.33
CA LEU A 270 -15.61 15.11 4.37
C LEU A 270 -16.90 14.72 5.09
N LYS A 271 -18.05 15.10 4.51
CA LYS A 271 -19.38 14.78 5.01
C LYS A 271 -20.13 13.89 4.02
N THR A 272 -21.04 13.08 4.52
CA THR A 272 -21.99 12.35 3.66
C THR A 272 -22.76 13.33 2.79
N GLY A 273 -22.82 13.04 1.49
CA GLY A 273 -23.42 13.89 0.46
C GLY A 273 -22.41 14.77 -0.29
N ASP A 274 -21.23 15.02 0.24
CA ASP A 274 -20.19 15.75 -0.50
C ASP A 274 -19.77 14.94 -1.74
N MET A 275 -19.55 15.64 -2.86
CA MET A 275 -19.08 15.00 -4.08
C MET A 275 -17.56 14.75 -4.00
N VAL A 276 -17.15 13.54 -4.39
CA VAL A 276 -15.73 13.14 -4.48
C VAL A 276 -15.41 12.76 -5.90
N ALA A 277 -14.29 13.29 -6.42
CA ALA A 277 -13.75 12.99 -7.74
C ALA A 277 -12.45 12.20 -7.63
N LEU A 278 -12.44 11.01 -8.23
CA LEU A 278 -11.28 10.15 -8.43
C LEU A 278 -10.90 10.18 -9.92
N ASP A 279 -9.65 10.52 -10.23
CA ASP A 279 -9.07 10.33 -11.57
C ASP A 279 -7.72 9.63 -11.42
N VAL A 280 -7.71 8.31 -11.54
CA VAL A 280 -6.49 7.49 -11.38
C VAL A 280 -5.47 7.76 -12.48
N PRO A 281 -5.83 7.87 -13.76
CA PRO A 281 -4.89 8.29 -14.80
C PRO A 281 -4.23 9.66 -14.58
N ALA A 282 -4.97 10.60 -13.97
CA ALA A 282 -4.41 11.90 -13.61
C ALA A 282 -3.68 11.89 -12.25
N GLY A 283 -3.78 10.78 -11.49
CA GLY A 283 -3.22 10.66 -10.15
C GLY A 283 -3.90 11.56 -9.12
N THR A 284 -5.23 11.84 -9.25
CA THR A 284 -5.90 12.80 -8.38
C THR A 284 -7.08 12.22 -7.61
N LEU A 285 -7.25 12.73 -6.36
CA LEU A 285 -8.39 12.47 -5.50
C LEU A 285 -8.81 13.76 -4.79
N ASN A 286 -10.03 14.24 -5.08
CA ASN A 286 -10.50 15.51 -4.56
C ASN A 286 -11.92 15.42 -4.01
N MET A 287 -12.19 16.14 -2.92
CA MET A 287 -13.55 16.53 -2.56
C MET A 287 -13.92 17.80 -3.32
N LEU A 288 -15.14 17.83 -3.88
CA LEU A 288 -15.66 18.95 -4.65
C LEU A 288 -16.52 19.84 -3.74
N VAL A 289 -15.87 20.43 -2.75
CA VAL A 289 -16.45 21.35 -1.76
C VAL A 289 -15.70 22.66 -1.86
N ASP A 290 -16.42 23.77 -1.71
CA ASP A 290 -15.84 25.11 -1.78
C ASP A 290 -14.74 25.29 -0.70
N GLU A 291 -13.64 25.98 -1.05
CA GLU A 291 -12.53 26.22 -0.15
C GLU A 291 -12.96 26.94 1.15
N ALA A 292 -13.91 27.85 1.06
CA ALA A 292 -14.44 28.55 2.23
C ALA A 292 -15.15 27.58 3.21
N GLU A 293 -15.93 26.63 2.68
CA GLU A 293 -16.59 25.60 3.50
C GLU A 293 -15.55 24.65 4.09
N ILE A 294 -14.52 24.22 3.32
CA ILE A 294 -13.42 23.41 3.83
C ILE A 294 -12.70 24.12 4.98
N ALA A 295 -12.42 25.42 4.81
CA ALA A 295 -11.80 26.24 5.85
C ALA A 295 -12.68 26.35 7.11
N ALA A 296 -13.97 26.54 6.96
CA ALA A 296 -14.93 26.59 8.07
C ALA A 296 -14.98 25.24 8.83
N ARG A 297 -15.04 24.11 8.09
CA ARG A 297 -15.00 22.76 8.67
C ARG A 297 -13.70 22.52 9.42
N ARG A 298 -12.57 22.94 8.87
CA ARG A 298 -11.25 22.84 9.50
C ARG A 298 -11.18 23.65 10.79
N ALA A 299 -11.72 24.86 10.80
CA ALA A 299 -11.76 25.71 12.00
C ALA A 299 -12.63 25.12 13.11
N SER A 300 -13.65 24.34 12.76
CA SER A 300 -14.54 23.67 13.71
C SER A 300 -14.08 22.26 14.11
N TRP A 301 -13.06 21.71 13.45
CA TRP A 301 -12.57 20.37 13.77
C TRP A 301 -11.88 20.35 15.13
N VAL A 302 -12.22 19.36 15.93
CA VAL A 302 -11.63 19.16 17.26
C VAL A 302 -10.85 17.87 17.25
N LYS A 303 -9.57 17.95 17.66
CA LYS A 303 -8.72 16.76 17.78
C LYS A 303 -9.34 15.76 18.77
N PRO A 304 -9.50 14.50 18.39
CA PRO A 304 -9.93 13.47 19.33
C PRO A 304 -9.02 13.37 20.54
N PRO A 305 -9.55 13.08 21.74
CA PRO A 305 -8.73 12.91 22.92
C PRO A 305 -7.79 11.71 22.79
N GLU A 306 -6.64 11.78 23.45
CA GLU A 306 -5.72 10.65 23.53
C GLU A 306 -6.45 9.43 24.14
N ARG A 307 -6.34 8.25 23.48
CA ARG A 307 -7.05 7.04 23.90
C ARG A 307 -6.38 6.33 25.08
N PHE A 308 -5.06 6.47 25.19
CA PHE A 308 -4.26 5.70 26.16
C PHE A 308 -3.54 6.63 27.12
N ALA A 309 -3.78 6.43 28.44
CA ALA A 309 -3.10 7.20 29.47
C ALA A 309 -1.63 6.76 29.67
N ARG A 310 -1.32 5.49 29.38
CA ARG A 310 0.00 4.87 29.60
C ARG A 310 0.20 3.65 28.70
N SER A 311 1.33 2.97 28.83
CA SER A 311 1.74 1.73 28.17
C SER A 311 2.33 1.92 26.78
N TYR A 312 2.70 0.80 26.13
CA TYR A 312 3.20 0.79 24.76
C TYR A 312 2.22 1.42 23.77
N ALA A 313 0.91 1.25 23.99
CA ALA A 313 -0.11 1.89 23.16
C ALA A 313 -0.03 3.42 23.19
N LYS A 314 0.32 4.01 24.36
CA LYS A 314 0.57 5.45 24.48
C LYS A 314 1.82 5.90 23.73
N LEU A 315 2.90 5.13 23.83
CA LEU A 315 4.13 5.38 23.08
C LEU A 315 3.84 5.32 21.56
N TYR A 316 3.12 4.30 21.12
CA TYR A 316 2.73 4.14 19.72
C TYR A 316 1.94 5.36 19.21
N GLU A 317 0.86 5.73 19.91
CA GLU A 317 0.00 6.86 19.54
C GLU A 317 0.76 8.19 19.41
N ARG A 318 1.82 8.38 20.21
CA ARG A 318 2.64 9.60 20.20
C ARG A 318 3.69 9.62 19.11
N SER A 319 4.23 8.48 18.76
CA SER A 319 5.46 8.39 17.96
C SER A 319 5.28 7.78 16.59
N VAL A 320 4.09 7.25 16.27
CA VAL A 320 3.84 6.68 14.94
C VAL A 320 3.73 7.77 13.88
N SER A 321 4.47 7.60 12.80
CA SER A 321 4.42 8.47 11.62
C SER A 321 3.21 8.17 10.74
N GLN A 322 2.91 9.07 9.79
CA GLN A 322 1.86 8.88 8.81
C GLN A 322 2.25 7.88 7.71
N ALA A 323 1.28 7.44 6.94
CA ALA A 323 1.49 6.41 5.91
C ALA A 323 2.57 6.75 4.87
N PRO A 324 2.71 7.98 4.36
CA PRO A 324 3.81 8.33 3.45
C PRO A 324 5.21 8.17 4.06
N ASP A 325 5.29 8.11 5.38
CA ASP A 325 6.51 7.89 6.15
C ASP A 325 6.68 6.45 6.64
N GLY A 326 5.76 5.55 6.25
CA GLY A 326 5.83 4.12 6.54
C GLY A 326 5.08 3.65 7.77
N CYS A 327 4.32 4.50 8.46
CA CYS A 327 3.64 4.16 9.73
C CYS A 327 4.59 3.57 10.78
N ASP A 328 5.82 4.04 10.81
CA ASP A 328 6.87 3.60 11.72
C ASP A 328 7.08 4.60 12.87
N PHE A 329 7.84 4.26 13.88
CA PHE A 329 8.19 5.21 14.92
C PHE A 329 9.18 6.25 14.39
N ASP A 330 8.93 7.50 14.67
CA ASP A 330 9.72 8.65 14.23
C ASP A 330 11.18 8.60 14.70
N PHE A 331 11.42 8.02 15.89
CA PHE A 331 12.75 7.87 16.48
C PHE A 331 13.56 6.65 15.99
N LEU A 332 13.00 5.83 15.07
CA LEU A 332 13.68 4.65 14.51
C LEU A 332 14.21 4.88 13.09
N SER A 333 13.93 6.04 12.52
CA SER A 333 14.47 6.44 11.21
C SER A 333 15.79 7.19 11.38
N GLY A 334 16.75 6.95 10.49
CA GLY A 334 18.04 7.66 10.48
C GLY A 334 19.24 6.73 10.43
N THR A 335 20.39 7.32 10.16
CA THR A 335 21.69 6.63 10.04
C THR A 335 22.62 6.87 11.23
N GLU A 336 22.20 7.67 12.19
CA GLU A 336 23.00 7.99 13.35
C GLU A 336 23.21 6.76 14.23
N LYS A 337 24.47 6.47 14.53
CA LYS A 337 24.81 5.42 15.48
C LYS A 337 24.51 5.92 16.89
N VAL A 338 23.57 5.31 17.56
CA VAL A 338 23.42 5.49 18.99
C VAL A 338 24.62 4.81 19.68
N PRO A 339 25.44 5.56 20.44
CA PRO A 339 26.56 4.94 21.15
C PRO A 339 26.01 3.93 22.16
N GLU A 340 26.58 2.74 22.16
CA GLU A 340 26.27 1.77 23.21
C GLU A 340 26.69 2.35 24.56
N PRO A 341 25.82 2.35 25.58
CA PRO A 341 26.20 2.76 26.90
C PRO A 341 27.31 1.83 27.40
N PRO A 342 28.38 2.35 27.99
CA PRO A 342 29.40 1.51 28.59
C PRO A 342 28.76 0.62 29.64
N ILE A 343 28.83 -0.69 29.44
CA ILE A 343 28.22 -1.64 30.37
C ILE A 343 29.10 -1.87 31.58
N PHE A 344 30.39 -1.49 31.50
CA PHE A 344 31.37 -1.45 32.61
C PHE A 344 32.57 -0.56 32.28
#